data_7e1b2b841f737caeba39ee07b3498d82
#
_entry.id   7e1b2b841f737caeba39ee07b3498d82
#
_cell.length_a   1.000
_cell.length_b   1.000
_cell.length_c   1.000
_cell.angle_alpha   90.00
_cell.angle_beta   90.00
_cell.angle_gamma   90.00
#
_symmetry.space_group_name_H-M   'P 1'
#
loop_
_entity.id
_entity.type
_entity.pdbx_description
1 polymer ?
#
loop_
_entity_poly.entity_id
_entity_poly.type
_entity_poly.pdbx_seq_one_letter_code
_entity_poly.pdbx_strand_id
1 'polypeptide(L)'
;MRTPTLSLLTIAMAGSLATATPALAAQWNLASPYGDASFHTQNTKQFAEDVTEATDGELTITVHSGGSLISHAEIKPSVRRGTVQAGEIFLSTLSNESPIYEVDTLPGLAGSYADAYDLWQASKPIITELFAKEGLMPLYAVPWPAQGIYTDFELTDAAQLEGLRVRAPNINTQRFVENLGGIPTQTEEADIPTAFSTGRVDAMITSVSTGKSMSAWDYVSNYSDANLWLPKNIIFVNKRAFDRLDDATQKAVLDAAAKAEQRGWQLSKEDSAQSAETLESRGVTVSEPNTELKQQLQAAGQQLFEDWQSRAGDQAKQLVERYRERQAQQGQ
;
A
#
# COMPACT_ATOMS: atom_id res chain seq x y z
N MET A 1 -67.18 34.61 -61.80
CA MET A 1 -66.10 33.60 -61.81
C MET A 1 -65.21 33.85 -60.61
N ARG A 2 -65.25 32.99 -59.63
CA ARG A 2 -64.48 33.13 -58.37
C ARG A 2 -63.35 32.12 -58.40
N THR A 3 -62.12 32.58 -58.30
CA THR A 3 -60.90 31.77 -58.17
C THR A 3 -60.65 31.44 -56.71
N PRO A 4 -60.33 30.19 -56.33
CA PRO A 4 -59.95 29.84 -54.95
C PRO A 4 -58.43 30.00 -54.73
N THR A 5 -58.07 30.75 -53.74
CA THR A 5 -56.69 30.89 -53.20
C THR A 5 -56.30 29.66 -52.34
N LEU A 6 -55.26 28.97 -52.78
CA LEU A 6 -54.66 27.87 -52.03
C LEU A 6 -53.69 28.44 -50.99
N SER A 7 -53.99 28.25 -49.73
CA SER A 7 -53.06 28.56 -48.61
C SER A 7 -52.11 27.37 -48.34
N LEU A 8 -50.82 27.56 -48.62
CA LEU A 8 -49.78 26.59 -48.17
C LEU A 8 -49.50 26.76 -46.64
N LEU A 9 -49.76 25.73 -45.89
CA LEU A 9 -49.42 25.66 -44.49
C LEU A 9 -47.98 25.08 -44.39
N THR A 10 -47.00 25.94 -44.06
CA THR A 10 -45.61 25.52 -43.81
C THR A 10 -45.47 25.08 -42.35
N ILE A 11 -45.33 23.79 -42.10
CA ILE A 11 -45.04 23.24 -40.77
C ILE A 11 -43.53 23.40 -40.51
N ALA A 12 -43.15 24.33 -39.65
CA ALA A 12 -41.80 24.48 -39.14
C ALA A 12 -41.54 23.40 -38.07
N MET A 13 -40.76 22.40 -38.41
CA MET A 13 -40.28 21.40 -37.49
C MET A 13 -39.10 21.98 -36.68
N ALA A 14 -39.38 22.50 -35.49
CA ALA A 14 -38.34 22.96 -34.55
C ALA A 14 -37.62 21.73 -33.95
N GLY A 15 -36.48 21.38 -34.53
CA GLY A 15 -35.57 20.39 -33.94
C GLY A 15 -34.95 20.98 -32.67
N SER A 16 -35.31 20.43 -31.50
CA SER A 16 -34.64 20.73 -30.25
C SER A 16 -33.22 20.13 -30.28
N LEU A 17 -32.23 20.95 -30.60
CA LEU A 17 -30.83 20.60 -30.29
C LEU A 17 -30.69 20.60 -28.75
N ALA A 18 -30.65 19.43 -28.18
CA ALA A 18 -30.19 19.26 -26.80
C ALA A 18 -28.71 19.67 -26.75
N THR A 19 -28.44 20.89 -26.31
CA THR A 19 -27.07 21.31 -25.97
C THR A 19 -26.63 20.51 -24.74
N ALA A 20 -25.84 19.44 -24.96
CA ALA A 20 -25.11 18.81 -23.92
C ALA A 20 -24.16 19.87 -23.32
N THR A 21 -24.47 20.39 -22.16
CA THR A 21 -23.51 21.17 -21.37
C THR A 21 -22.29 20.28 -21.13
N PRO A 22 -21.08 20.68 -21.52
CA PRO A 22 -19.90 19.90 -21.17
C PRO A 22 -19.84 19.80 -19.64
N ALA A 23 -19.91 18.60 -19.10
CA ALA A 23 -19.61 18.36 -17.71
C ALA A 23 -18.18 18.87 -17.49
N LEU A 24 -18.00 19.77 -16.52
CA LEU A 24 -16.65 20.20 -16.13
C LEU A 24 -15.88 18.96 -15.67
N ALA A 25 -14.79 18.65 -16.38
CA ALA A 25 -13.92 17.54 -16.04
C ALA A 25 -13.53 17.61 -14.56
N ALA A 26 -13.79 16.54 -13.81
CA ALA A 26 -13.41 16.46 -12.42
C ALA A 26 -11.88 16.27 -12.30
N GLN A 27 -11.27 16.99 -11.37
CA GLN A 27 -9.84 16.88 -11.11
C GLN A 27 -9.61 16.40 -9.69
N TRP A 28 -8.86 15.32 -9.55
CA TRP A 28 -8.45 14.80 -8.25
C TRP A 28 -6.95 14.97 -8.06
N ASN A 29 -6.56 15.26 -6.83
CA ASN A 29 -5.19 15.19 -6.36
C ASN A 29 -5.03 13.93 -5.53
N LEU A 30 -4.03 13.11 -5.84
CA LEU A 30 -3.63 11.93 -5.10
C LEU A 30 -2.25 12.17 -4.48
N ALA A 31 -2.18 12.17 -3.15
CA ALA A 31 -0.92 12.29 -2.42
C ALA A 31 -0.30 10.91 -2.18
N SER A 32 0.99 10.75 -2.54
CA SER A 32 1.79 9.54 -2.28
C SER A 32 3.07 9.91 -1.54
N PRO A 33 3.47 9.17 -0.49
CA PRO A 33 4.69 9.48 0.25
C PRO A 33 5.96 8.98 -0.45
N TYR A 34 5.84 8.12 -1.48
CA TYR A 34 6.96 7.46 -2.14
C TYR A 34 7.43 8.20 -3.38
N GLY A 35 8.76 8.14 -3.63
CA GLY A 35 9.38 8.78 -4.79
C GLY A 35 9.03 8.10 -6.12
N ASP A 36 9.32 8.77 -7.23
CA ASP A 36 8.98 8.32 -8.59
C ASP A 36 9.62 6.99 -9.01
N ALA A 37 10.74 6.64 -8.41
CA ALA A 37 11.43 5.37 -8.67
C ALA A 37 10.72 4.15 -8.05
N SER A 38 9.82 4.35 -7.09
CA SER A 38 9.08 3.27 -6.46
C SER A 38 8.07 2.65 -7.43
N PHE A 39 8.01 1.31 -7.49
CA PHE A 39 6.99 0.61 -8.28
C PHE A 39 5.57 0.93 -7.81
N HIS A 40 5.37 1.25 -6.53
CA HIS A 40 4.10 1.74 -5.99
C HIS A 40 3.65 3.02 -6.68
N THR A 41 4.56 4.02 -6.74
CA THR A 41 4.28 5.30 -7.41
C THR A 41 4.03 5.12 -8.90
N GLN A 42 4.81 4.26 -9.57
CA GLN A 42 4.62 3.96 -11.00
C GLN A 42 3.25 3.32 -11.24
N ASN A 43 2.85 2.35 -10.41
CA ASN A 43 1.53 1.73 -10.49
C ASN A 43 0.39 2.73 -10.22
N THR A 44 0.57 3.64 -9.27
CA THR A 44 -0.41 4.68 -8.94
C THR A 44 -0.55 5.71 -10.06
N LYS A 45 0.56 6.07 -10.75
CA LYS A 45 0.52 6.92 -11.94
C LYS A 45 -0.20 6.22 -13.10
N GLN A 46 0.08 4.94 -13.33
CA GLN A 46 -0.62 4.17 -14.35
C GLN A 46 -2.12 4.01 -14.03
N PHE A 47 -2.50 3.86 -12.75
CA PHE A 47 -3.91 3.90 -12.33
C PHE A 47 -4.57 5.24 -12.71
N ALA A 48 -3.88 6.36 -12.49
CA ALA A 48 -4.39 7.68 -12.84
C ALA A 48 -4.57 7.85 -14.37
N GLU A 49 -3.65 7.31 -15.16
CA GLU A 49 -3.75 7.28 -16.63
C GLU A 49 -4.89 6.38 -17.09
N ASP A 50 -5.01 5.16 -16.54
CA ASP A 50 -6.10 4.22 -16.84
C ASP A 50 -7.49 4.83 -16.59
N VAL A 51 -7.64 5.60 -15.49
CA VAL A 51 -8.89 6.33 -15.18
C VAL A 51 -9.15 7.43 -16.19
N THR A 52 -8.14 8.24 -16.53
CA THR A 52 -8.29 9.34 -17.49
C THR A 52 -8.70 8.82 -18.86
N GLU A 53 -8.07 7.73 -19.32
CA GLU A 53 -8.41 7.09 -20.60
C GLU A 53 -9.82 6.49 -20.58
N ALA A 54 -10.17 5.75 -19.52
CA ALA A 54 -11.47 5.09 -19.40
C ALA A 54 -12.66 6.07 -19.26
N THR A 55 -12.39 7.32 -18.91
CA THR A 55 -13.40 8.38 -18.74
C THR A 55 -13.35 9.45 -19.83
N ASP A 56 -12.59 9.22 -20.92
CA ASP A 56 -12.39 10.22 -21.97
C ASP A 56 -11.98 11.61 -21.42
N GLY A 57 -11.27 11.63 -20.25
CA GLY A 57 -10.82 12.84 -19.58
C GLY A 57 -11.88 13.52 -18.70
N GLU A 58 -13.05 12.93 -18.48
CA GLU A 58 -14.06 13.46 -17.54
C GLU A 58 -13.56 13.45 -16.09
N LEU A 59 -12.66 12.53 -15.76
CA LEU A 59 -11.91 12.52 -14.50
C LEU A 59 -10.42 12.43 -14.78
N THR A 60 -9.66 13.40 -14.26
CA THR A 60 -8.20 13.37 -14.25
C THR A 60 -7.67 13.29 -12.83
N ILE A 61 -6.61 12.47 -12.62
CA ILE A 61 -5.97 12.31 -11.31
C ILE A 61 -4.52 12.74 -11.41
N THR A 62 -4.14 13.77 -10.66
CA THR A 62 -2.73 14.19 -10.56
C THR A 62 -2.09 13.51 -9.36
N VAL A 63 -1.06 12.69 -9.60
CA VAL A 63 -0.30 12.00 -8.55
C VAL A 63 0.85 12.89 -8.08
N HIS A 64 0.86 13.22 -6.80
CA HIS A 64 1.92 13.99 -6.12
C HIS A 64 2.78 13.02 -5.30
N SER A 65 3.92 12.66 -5.86
CA SER A 65 4.87 11.69 -5.29
C SER A 65 5.83 12.30 -4.27
N GLY A 66 6.53 11.44 -3.52
CA GLY A 66 7.62 11.82 -2.61
C GLY A 66 7.21 12.72 -1.44
N GLY A 67 5.94 12.67 -1.02
CA GLY A 67 5.44 13.56 0.03
C GLY A 67 5.42 15.04 -0.34
N SER A 68 5.55 15.37 -1.63
CA SER A 68 5.70 16.75 -2.13
C SER A 68 4.48 17.64 -1.85
N LEU A 69 3.29 17.07 -1.79
CA LEU A 69 2.06 17.80 -1.50
C LEU A 69 1.71 17.77 -0.02
N ILE A 70 1.82 16.60 0.60
CA ILE A 70 1.40 16.33 1.99
C ILE A 70 2.32 15.27 2.55
N SER A 71 2.80 15.44 3.80
CA SER A 71 3.60 14.44 4.50
C SER A 71 2.80 13.17 4.75
N HIS A 72 3.46 12.01 4.84
CA HIS A 72 2.83 10.68 4.98
C HIS A 72 1.76 10.66 6.09
N ALA A 73 2.09 11.15 7.29
CA ALA A 73 1.19 11.18 8.43
C ALA A 73 -0.08 12.02 8.21
N GLU A 74 -0.02 13.03 7.33
CA GLU A 74 -1.13 13.94 7.05
C GLU A 74 -1.99 13.52 5.85
N ILE A 75 -1.61 12.47 5.10
CA ILE A 75 -2.35 12.05 3.90
C ILE A 75 -3.79 11.63 4.27
N LYS A 76 -3.95 10.65 5.18
CA LYS A 76 -5.29 10.17 5.55
C LYS A 76 -6.18 11.28 6.13
N PRO A 77 -5.72 12.09 7.10
CA PRO A 77 -6.49 13.23 7.58
C PRO A 77 -6.91 14.21 6.48
N SER A 78 -6.02 14.48 5.50
CA SER A 78 -6.30 15.41 4.40
C SER A 78 -7.33 14.87 3.41
N VAL A 79 -7.27 13.59 3.07
CA VAL A 79 -8.30 12.93 2.24
C VAL A 79 -9.64 12.92 2.98
N ARG A 80 -9.65 12.61 4.28
CA ARG A 80 -10.88 12.64 5.10
C ARG A 80 -11.54 14.03 5.10
N ARG A 81 -10.75 15.09 5.24
CA ARG A 81 -11.25 16.47 5.17
C ARG A 81 -11.65 16.91 3.76
N GLY A 82 -11.28 16.16 2.72
CA GLY A 82 -11.51 16.50 1.31
C GLY A 82 -10.56 17.57 0.78
N THR A 83 -9.44 17.85 1.46
CA THR A 83 -8.39 18.77 0.99
C THR A 83 -7.73 18.23 -0.28
N VAL A 84 -7.54 16.92 -0.34
CA VAL A 84 -7.21 16.13 -1.52
C VAL A 84 -8.22 15.01 -1.66
N GLN A 85 -8.41 14.50 -2.88
CA GLN A 85 -9.47 13.53 -3.16
C GLN A 85 -9.03 12.09 -2.90
N ALA A 86 -7.74 11.80 -3.09
CA ALA A 86 -7.18 10.46 -2.96
C ALA A 86 -5.83 10.48 -2.22
N GLY A 87 -5.43 9.34 -1.71
CA GLY A 87 -4.14 9.18 -1.07
C GLY A 87 -3.66 7.75 -1.06
N GLU A 88 -2.35 7.60 -0.91
CA GLU A 88 -1.65 6.36 -0.68
C GLU A 88 -0.99 6.39 0.69
N ILE A 89 -1.16 5.33 1.48
CA ILE A 89 -0.50 5.19 2.78
C ILE A 89 -0.02 3.76 3.01
N PHE A 90 0.99 3.61 3.85
CA PHE A 90 1.40 2.34 4.42
C PHE A 90 0.38 1.93 5.50
N LEU A 91 -0.37 0.83 5.28
CA LEU A 91 -1.56 0.51 6.08
C LEU A 91 -1.29 0.44 7.58
N SER A 92 -0.18 -0.18 7.98
CA SER A 92 0.17 -0.36 9.39
C SER A 92 0.55 0.93 10.14
N THR A 93 0.71 2.08 9.44
CA THR A 93 0.86 3.38 10.12
C THR A 93 -0.42 3.82 10.85
N LEU A 94 -1.54 3.19 10.51
CA LEU A 94 -2.84 3.43 11.18
C LEU A 94 -3.09 2.54 12.41
N SER A 95 -2.09 1.83 12.89
CA SER A 95 -2.20 0.90 14.03
C SER A 95 -2.73 1.53 15.32
N ASN A 96 -2.52 2.82 15.52
CA ASN A 96 -3.07 3.60 16.63
C ASN A 96 -4.59 3.82 16.56
N GLU A 97 -5.18 3.68 15.37
CA GLU A 97 -6.62 3.82 15.15
C GLU A 97 -7.34 2.48 15.29
N SER A 98 -6.73 1.41 14.83
CA SER A 98 -7.22 0.03 14.99
C SER A 98 -6.08 -0.98 14.89
N PRO A 99 -6.01 -1.97 15.81
CA PRO A 99 -5.05 -3.07 15.69
C PRO A 99 -5.21 -3.90 14.40
N ILE A 100 -6.37 -3.86 13.76
CA ILE A 100 -6.61 -4.59 12.49
C ILE A 100 -5.65 -4.13 11.39
N TYR A 101 -5.23 -2.87 11.39
CA TYR A 101 -4.28 -2.34 10.41
C TYR A 101 -2.86 -2.88 10.56
N GLU A 102 -2.56 -3.59 11.66
CA GLU A 102 -1.25 -4.22 11.91
C GLU A 102 -1.14 -5.62 11.29
N VAL A 103 -2.25 -6.24 10.88
CA VAL A 103 -2.31 -7.67 10.56
C VAL A 103 -1.30 -8.13 9.51
N ASP A 104 -1.00 -7.28 8.54
CA ASP A 104 -0.06 -7.59 7.46
C ASP A 104 1.42 -7.37 7.81
N THR A 105 1.70 -6.96 9.04
CA THR A 105 3.04 -6.80 9.61
C THR A 105 3.31 -7.73 10.78
N LEU A 106 2.49 -8.77 10.94
CA LEU A 106 2.69 -9.80 11.96
C LEU A 106 3.65 -10.88 11.45
N PRO A 107 4.82 -11.06 12.08
CA PRO A 107 5.81 -12.02 11.62
C PRO A 107 5.28 -13.44 11.62
N GLY A 108 5.55 -14.17 10.54
CA GLY A 108 5.16 -15.58 10.42
C GLY A 108 3.68 -15.84 10.10
N LEU A 109 2.83 -14.79 10.03
CA LEU A 109 1.42 -14.96 9.65
C LEU A 109 1.25 -15.18 8.13
N ALA A 110 1.95 -14.38 7.32
CA ALA A 110 1.90 -14.45 5.86
C ALA A 110 3.30 -14.13 5.29
N GLY A 111 4.11 -15.16 5.06
CA GLY A 111 5.49 -15.04 4.56
C GLY A 111 5.64 -15.20 3.05
N SER A 112 4.57 -15.55 2.34
CA SER A 112 4.54 -15.68 0.89
C SER A 112 3.53 -14.73 0.26
N TYR A 113 3.67 -14.47 -1.06
CA TYR A 113 2.68 -13.66 -1.80
C TYR A 113 1.29 -14.31 -1.84
N ALA A 114 1.20 -15.64 -1.85
CA ALA A 114 -0.06 -16.35 -1.80
C ALA A 114 -0.75 -16.14 -0.44
N ASP A 115 -0.03 -16.36 0.65
CA ASP A 115 -0.53 -16.13 2.01
C ASP A 115 -0.91 -14.67 2.23
N ALA A 116 -0.07 -13.73 1.75
CA ALA A 116 -0.33 -12.29 1.87
C ALA A 116 -1.59 -11.87 1.09
N TYR A 117 -1.85 -12.50 -0.07
CA TYR A 117 -3.09 -12.25 -0.83
C TYR A 117 -4.31 -12.77 -0.10
N ASP A 118 -4.26 -13.99 0.44
CA ASP A 118 -5.37 -14.54 1.22
C ASP A 118 -5.63 -13.73 2.49
N LEU A 119 -4.58 -13.29 3.16
CA LEU A 119 -4.70 -12.40 4.32
C LEU A 119 -5.34 -11.06 3.93
N TRP A 120 -4.96 -10.50 2.77
CA TRP A 120 -5.61 -9.30 2.24
C TRP A 120 -7.09 -9.52 1.98
N GLN A 121 -7.46 -10.59 1.28
CA GLN A 121 -8.87 -10.89 0.99
C GLN A 121 -9.68 -11.14 2.28
N ALA A 122 -9.10 -11.74 3.31
CA ALA A 122 -9.74 -11.94 4.61
C ALA A 122 -9.93 -10.63 5.39
N SER A 123 -8.96 -9.72 5.32
CA SER A 123 -8.95 -8.45 6.06
C SER A 123 -9.70 -7.32 5.34
N LYS A 124 -9.73 -7.32 4.01
CA LYS A 124 -10.31 -6.27 3.15
C LYS A 124 -11.72 -5.82 3.57
N PRO A 125 -12.69 -6.71 3.88
CA PRO A 125 -14.02 -6.29 4.32
C PRO A 125 -14.01 -5.48 5.61
N ILE A 126 -13.20 -5.89 6.61
CA ILE A 126 -13.10 -5.21 7.90
C ILE A 126 -12.42 -3.83 7.72
N ILE A 127 -11.32 -3.80 6.93
CA ILE A 127 -10.62 -2.55 6.62
C ILE A 127 -11.54 -1.58 5.87
N THR A 128 -12.32 -2.07 4.90
CA THR A 128 -13.30 -1.26 4.17
C THR A 128 -14.34 -0.65 5.11
N GLU A 129 -14.85 -1.42 6.07
CA GLU A 129 -15.80 -0.92 7.07
C GLU A 129 -15.16 0.16 7.97
N LEU A 130 -13.92 -0.04 8.41
CA LEU A 130 -13.20 0.95 9.22
C LEU A 130 -13.00 2.26 8.46
N PHE A 131 -12.58 2.21 7.20
CA PHE A 131 -12.45 3.40 6.35
C PHE A 131 -13.80 4.09 6.11
N ALA A 132 -14.85 3.31 5.87
CA ALA A 132 -16.20 3.84 5.62
C ALA A 132 -16.75 4.64 6.81
N LYS A 133 -16.45 4.25 8.06
CA LYS A 133 -16.81 4.99 9.27
C LYS A 133 -16.22 6.40 9.31
N GLU A 134 -15.13 6.62 8.56
CA GLU A 134 -14.47 7.92 8.45
C GLU A 134 -14.80 8.67 7.14
N GLY A 135 -15.75 8.17 6.34
CA GLY A 135 -16.11 8.77 5.06
C GLY A 135 -15.05 8.57 3.99
N LEU A 136 -14.26 7.51 4.11
CA LEU A 136 -13.23 7.10 3.17
C LEU A 136 -13.62 5.79 2.48
N MET A 137 -13.07 5.54 1.30
CA MET A 137 -13.29 4.32 0.53
C MET A 137 -11.96 3.78 0.01
N PRO A 138 -11.51 2.59 0.45
CA PRO A 138 -10.40 1.90 -0.17
C PRO A 138 -10.70 1.56 -1.63
N LEU A 139 -9.73 1.76 -2.51
CA LEU A 139 -9.80 1.36 -3.90
C LEU A 139 -9.07 0.04 -4.12
N TYR A 140 -7.78 -0.01 -3.75
CA TYR A 140 -6.95 -1.21 -3.90
C TYR A 140 -5.77 -1.19 -2.93
N ALA A 141 -5.14 -2.34 -2.75
CA ALA A 141 -3.91 -2.47 -1.97
C ALA A 141 -2.83 -3.24 -2.73
N VAL A 142 -1.59 -2.83 -2.51
CA VAL A 142 -0.41 -3.40 -3.16
C VAL A 142 0.61 -3.78 -2.09
N PRO A 143 1.14 -5.02 -2.09
CA PRO A 143 2.14 -5.42 -1.11
C PRO A 143 3.52 -4.86 -1.46
N TRP A 144 4.31 -4.56 -0.45
CA TRP A 144 5.75 -4.52 -0.55
C TRP A 144 6.29 -5.95 -0.62
N PRO A 145 7.49 -6.16 -1.20
CA PRO A 145 8.18 -7.44 -1.04
C PRO A 145 8.35 -7.83 0.42
N ALA A 146 8.58 -9.11 0.66
CA ALA A 146 8.79 -9.61 2.00
C ALA A 146 9.89 -8.83 2.71
N GLN A 147 9.68 -8.61 4.02
CA GLN A 147 10.64 -7.87 4.83
C GLN A 147 11.74 -8.81 5.34
N GLY A 148 12.97 -8.32 5.30
CA GLY A 148 14.16 -8.97 5.86
C GLY A 148 14.94 -8.01 6.74
N ILE A 149 16.12 -8.43 7.16
CA ILE A 149 16.96 -7.71 8.11
C ILE A 149 18.29 -7.35 7.48
N TYR A 150 18.62 -6.07 7.45
CA TYR A 150 19.88 -5.53 6.94
C TYR A 150 20.85 -5.24 8.09
N THR A 151 22.07 -5.73 7.96
CA THR A 151 23.15 -5.55 8.94
C THR A 151 24.50 -5.35 8.24
N ASP A 152 25.48 -4.86 8.97
CA ASP A 152 26.88 -4.77 8.50
C ASP A 152 27.69 -6.05 8.80
N PHE A 153 27.03 -7.11 9.22
CA PHE A 153 27.60 -8.42 9.51
C PHE A 153 26.61 -9.52 9.13
N GLU A 154 27.08 -10.77 9.02
CA GLU A 154 26.22 -11.92 8.81
C GLU A 154 25.38 -12.20 10.05
N LEU A 155 24.05 -12.11 9.91
CA LEU A 155 23.09 -12.38 11.00
C LEU A 155 22.82 -13.88 11.07
N THR A 156 23.33 -14.55 12.09
CA THR A 156 23.17 -15.99 12.32
C THR A 156 22.42 -16.34 13.60
N ASP A 157 22.29 -15.37 14.53
CA ASP A 157 21.61 -15.49 15.83
C ASP A 157 20.91 -14.16 16.14
N ALA A 158 19.66 -14.22 16.60
CA ALA A 158 18.90 -13.02 16.95
C ALA A 158 19.53 -12.21 18.10
N ALA A 159 20.30 -12.86 18.99
CA ALA A 159 21.04 -12.16 20.05
C ALA A 159 22.06 -11.14 19.50
N GLN A 160 22.50 -11.26 18.23
CA GLN A 160 23.36 -10.27 17.60
C GLN A 160 22.66 -8.91 17.38
N LEU A 161 21.32 -8.86 17.47
CA LEU A 161 20.54 -7.62 17.40
C LEU A 161 20.43 -6.91 18.76
N GLU A 162 20.84 -7.54 19.86
CA GLU A 162 20.76 -6.96 21.20
C GLU A 162 21.54 -5.64 21.28
N GLY A 163 20.84 -4.59 21.69
CA GLY A 163 21.42 -3.24 21.83
C GLY A 163 21.67 -2.50 20.52
N LEU A 164 21.46 -3.10 19.34
CA LEU A 164 21.56 -2.37 18.05
C LEU A 164 20.35 -1.46 17.86
N ARG A 165 20.64 -0.27 17.31
CA ARG A 165 19.60 0.67 16.88
C ARG A 165 19.07 0.24 15.52
N VAL A 166 17.86 -0.33 15.52
CA VAL A 166 17.27 -0.90 14.30
C VAL A 166 16.19 0.01 13.74
N ARG A 167 16.32 0.42 12.50
CA ARG A 167 15.27 1.16 11.80
C ARG A 167 14.01 0.32 11.70
N ALA A 168 12.87 0.90 12.10
CA ALA A 168 11.55 0.34 11.99
C ALA A 168 10.59 1.31 11.30
N PRO A 169 9.79 0.88 10.30
CA PRO A 169 8.85 1.76 9.59
C PRO A 169 7.57 2.04 10.39
N ASN A 170 7.21 1.21 11.35
CA ASN A 170 5.96 1.27 12.11
C ASN A 170 6.10 0.68 13.50
N ILE A 171 5.06 0.86 14.32
CA ILE A 171 5.05 0.42 15.73
C ILE A 171 5.17 -1.11 15.88
N ASN A 172 4.62 -1.89 14.95
CA ASN A 172 4.68 -3.35 15.04
C ASN A 172 6.11 -3.86 14.82
N THR A 173 6.81 -3.28 13.83
CA THR A 173 8.24 -3.54 13.62
C THR A 173 9.06 -3.08 14.82
N GLN A 174 8.70 -1.96 15.49
CA GLN A 174 9.36 -1.53 16.73
C GLN A 174 9.23 -2.60 17.82
N ARG A 175 8.02 -3.08 18.09
CA ARG A 175 7.78 -4.15 19.07
C ARG A 175 8.53 -5.44 18.70
N PHE A 176 8.61 -5.77 17.41
CA PHE A 176 9.40 -6.92 16.97
C PHE A 176 10.88 -6.77 17.28
N VAL A 177 11.46 -5.59 17.01
CA VAL A 177 12.84 -5.25 17.37
C VAL A 177 13.08 -5.33 18.88
N GLU A 178 12.15 -4.81 19.68
CA GLU A 178 12.21 -4.89 21.15
C GLU A 178 12.19 -6.34 21.64
N ASN A 179 11.34 -7.19 21.06
CA ASN A 179 11.28 -8.63 21.39
C ASN A 179 12.58 -9.38 21.03
N LEU A 180 13.38 -8.83 20.12
CA LEU A 180 14.70 -9.35 19.74
C LEU A 180 15.86 -8.68 20.54
N GLY A 181 15.54 -7.82 21.52
CA GLY A 181 16.54 -7.13 22.34
C GLY A 181 17.17 -5.89 21.69
N GLY A 182 16.74 -5.52 20.49
CA GLY A 182 17.21 -4.32 19.78
C GLY A 182 16.54 -3.04 20.26
N ILE A 183 17.08 -1.91 19.85
CA ILE A 183 16.57 -0.55 20.14
C ILE A 183 15.89 -0.02 18.89
N PRO A 184 14.54 0.02 18.82
CA PRO A 184 13.85 0.46 17.63
C PRO A 184 13.97 1.97 17.42
N THR A 185 14.13 2.37 16.17
CA THR A 185 14.17 3.77 15.75
C THR A 185 13.22 3.98 14.58
N GLN A 186 12.09 4.64 14.83
CA GLN A 186 11.16 4.94 13.75
C GLN A 186 11.77 5.94 12.77
N THR A 187 11.76 5.56 11.49
CA THR A 187 12.37 6.37 10.44
C THR A 187 11.60 6.14 9.14
N GLU A 188 11.18 7.24 8.50
CA GLU A 188 10.57 7.21 7.16
C GLU A 188 11.56 6.69 6.12
N GLU A 189 11.06 6.18 4.99
CA GLU A 189 11.90 5.60 3.94
C GLU A 189 12.93 6.60 3.42
N ALA A 190 12.50 7.82 3.11
CA ALA A 190 13.37 8.86 2.57
C ALA A 190 14.52 9.28 3.52
N ASP A 191 14.38 9.03 4.83
CA ASP A 191 15.35 9.41 5.85
C ASP A 191 16.38 8.31 6.16
N ILE A 192 16.25 7.11 5.57
CA ILE A 192 17.12 5.95 5.85
C ILE A 192 18.62 6.29 5.64
N PRO A 193 19.06 6.84 4.49
CA PRO A 193 20.47 7.14 4.28
C PRO A 193 21.03 8.12 5.33
N THR A 194 20.25 9.12 5.71
CA THR A 194 20.63 10.09 6.75
C THR A 194 20.72 9.43 8.13
N ALA A 195 19.80 8.51 8.44
CA ALA A 195 19.80 7.80 9.73
C ALA A 195 21.05 6.93 9.89
N PHE A 196 21.50 6.25 8.85
CA PHE A 196 22.75 5.47 8.87
C PHE A 196 23.97 6.40 8.93
N SER A 197 24.07 7.40 8.07
CA SER A 197 25.23 8.32 8.02
C SER A 197 25.47 9.11 9.31
N THR A 198 24.41 9.40 10.05
CA THR A 198 24.49 10.07 11.37
C THR A 198 24.64 9.09 12.55
N GLY A 199 24.67 7.79 12.29
CA GLY A 199 24.71 6.77 13.32
C GLY A 199 23.45 6.71 14.19
N ARG A 200 22.30 7.16 13.68
CA ARG A 200 21.00 7.05 14.37
C ARG A 200 20.48 5.62 14.35
N VAL A 201 20.86 4.84 13.35
CA VAL A 201 20.58 3.41 13.20
C VAL A 201 21.84 2.65 12.81
N ASP A 202 21.90 1.36 13.19
CA ASP A 202 22.98 0.41 12.90
C ASP A 202 22.51 -0.72 11.97
N ALA A 203 21.20 -0.95 11.94
CA ALA A 203 20.55 -1.98 11.14
C ALA A 203 19.16 -1.51 10.72
N MET A 204 18.51 -2.23 9.81
CA MET A 204 17.12 -1.94 9.42
C MET A 204 16.33 -3.19 9.08
N ILE A 205 15.02 -3.14 9.34
CA ILE A 205 14.05 -4.09 8.83
C ILE A 205 13.29 -3.42 7.69
N THR A 206 13.42 -3.97 6.48
CA THR A 206 12.73 -3.48 5.29
C THR A 206 12.81 -4.51 4.14
N SER A 207 12.19 -4.19 2.99
CA SER A 207 12.23 -5.04 1.79
C SER A 207 13.51 -4.84 0.98
N VAL A 208 13.78 -5.78 0.06
CA VAL A 208 14.82 -5.64 -0.96
C VAL A 208 14.58 -4.42 -1.86
N SER A 209 13.31 -4.08 -2.14
CA SER A 209 12.89 -2.90 -2.91
C SER A 209 13.37 -1.59 -2.26
N THR A 210 13.09 -1.41 -0.98
CA THR A 210 13.60 -0.26 -0.23
C THR A 210 15.12 -0.27 -0.13
N GLY A 211 15.74 -1.44 0.07
CA GLY A 211 17.19 -1.57 0.06
C GLY A 211 17.82 -1.06 -1.24
N LYS A 212 17.24 -1.42 -2.38
CA LYS A 212 17.67 -0.93 -3.70
C LYS A 212 17.44 0.58 -3.83
N SER A 213 16.23 1.06 -3.56
CA SER A 213 15.86 2.47 -3.76
C SER A 213 16.66 3.43 -2.88
N MET A 214 17.11 2.97 -1.70
CA MET A 214 17.91 3.75 -0.74
C MET A 214 19.41 3.46 -0.82
N SER A 215 19.86 2.69 -1.83
CA SER A 215 21.29 2.34 -2.02
C SER A 215 21.90 1.69 -0.77
N ALA A 216 21.25 0.67 -0.22
CA ALA A 216 21.64 0.04 1.04
C ALA A 216 23.10 -0.44 1.07
N TRP A 217 23.67 -0.77 -0.09
CA TRP A 217 25.09 -1.15 -0.26
C TRP A 217 26.10 -0.08 0.18
N ASP A 218 25.67 1.17 0.38
CA ASP A 218 26.54 2.25 0.83
C ASP A 218 26.76 2.22 2.35
N TYR A 219 25.97 1.47 3.11
CA TYR A 219 25.99 1.46 4.58
C TYR A 219 25.74 0.12 5.27
N VAL A 220 25.37 -0.92 4.55
CA VAL A 220 25.23 -2.30 5.07
C VAL A 220 25.80 -3.30 4.07
N SER A 221 26.25 -4.46 4.56
CA SER A 221 26.89 -5.49 3.74
C SER A 221 26.11 -6.81 3.64
N ASN A 222 25.06 -6.98 4.46
CA ASN A 222 24.28 -8.21 4.53
C ASN A 222 22.78 -7.93 4.54
N TYR A 223 22.03 -8.80 3.88
CA TYR A 223 20.58 -8.90 3.95
C TYR A 223 20.18 -10.33 4.27
N SER A 224 19.55 -10.50 5.41
CA SER A 224 18.91 -11.77 5.78
C SER A 224 17.49 -11.79 5.22
N ASP A 225 17.24 -12.62 4.20
CA ASP A 225 15.94 -12.78 3.53
C ASP A 225 15.02 -13.66 4.38
N ALA A 226 14.58 -13.09 5.48
CA ALA A 226 13.82 -13.78 6.51
C ALA A 226 12.34 -13.98 6.17
N ASN A 227 11.84 -13.37 5.11
CA ASN A 227 10.44 -13.43 4.68
C ASN A 227 9.46 -13.19 5.85
N LEU A 228 9.73 -12.15 6.66
CA LEU A 228 9.04 -11.91 7.92
C LEU A 228 7.53 -11.65 7.72
N TRP A 229 7.18 -10.78 6.79
CA TRP A 229 5.82 -10.40 6.39
C TRP A 229 5.85 -9.58 5.09
N LEU A 230 4.71 -9.46 4.41
CA LEU A 230 4.52 -8.62 3.21
C LEU A 230 3.50 -7.50 3.51
N PRO A 231 3.96 -6.34 4.00
CA PRO A 231 3.08 -5.25 4.35
C PRO A 231 2.50 -4.58 3.11
N LYS A 232 1.39 -3.85 3.26
CA LYS A 232 0.69 -3.25 2.11
C LYS A 232 0.57 -1.74 2.20
N ASN A 233 0.68 -1.10 1.03
CA ASN A 233 0.09 0.20 0.82
C ASN A 233 -1.37 0.05 0.43
N ILE A 234 -2.18 1.02 0.85
CA ILE A 234 -3.57 1.12 0.45
C ILE A 234 -3.80 2.46 -0.24
N ILE A 235 -4.47 2.41 -1.39
CA ILE A 235 -4.95 3.58 -2.11
C ILE A 235 -6.43 3.74 -1.81
N PHE A 236 -6.82 4.94 -1.43
CA PHE A 236 -8.16 5.24 -0.97
C PHE A 236 -8.58 6.66 -1.37
N VAL A 237 -9.90 6.89 -1.38
CA VAL A 237 -10.49 8.17 -1.77
C VAL A 237 -11.44 8.71 -0.71
N ASN A 238 -11.67 10.01 -0.76
CA ASN A 238 -12.77 10.64 -0.06
C ASN A 238 -14.11 10.15 -0.65
N LYS A 239 -14.93 9.49 0.18
CA LYS A 239 -16.20 8.89 -0.27
C LYS A 239 -17.13 9.91 -0.95
N ARG A 240 -17.19 11.14 -0.43
CA ARG A 240 -18.03 12.19 -1.02
C ARG A 240 -17.51 12.65 -2.37
N ALA A 241 -16.19 12.66 -2.59
CA ALA A 241 -15.62 12.99 -3.88
C ALA A 241 -15.96 11.90 -4.91
N PHE A 242 -15.90 10.64 -4.51
CA PHE A 242 -16.30 9.50 -5.34
C PHE A 242 -17.80 9.53 -5.66
N ASP A 243 -18.67 9.74 -4.69
CA ASP A 243 -20.13 9.75 -4.86
C ASP A 243 -20.67 10.92 -5.72
N ARG A 244 -19.84 11.92 -6.00
CA ARG A 244 -20.20 13.03 -6.92
C ARG A 244 -19.96 12.70 -8.38
N LEU A 245 -19.22 11.65 -8.66
CA LEU A 245 -19.02 11.14 -10.02
C LEU A 245 -20.32 10.47 -10.49
N ASP A 246 -20.58 10.49 -11.77
CA ASP A 246 -21.65 9.70 -12.35
C ASP A 246 -21.33 8.19 -12.32
N ASP A 247 -22.34 7.35 -12.53
CA ASP A 247 -22.22 5.90 -12.41
C ASP A 247 -21.18 5.30 -13.38
N ALA A 248 -21.03 5.86 -14.57
CA ALA A 248 -20.08 5.38 -15.57
C ALA A 248 -18.65 5.69 -15.14
N THR A 249 -18.40 6.91 -14.66
CA THR A 249 -17.10 7.34 -14.13
C THR A 249 -16.76 6.58 -12.85
N GLN A 250 -17.70 6.36 -11.92
CA GLN A 250 -17.49 5.52 -10.74
C GLN A 250 -17.05 4.11 -11.13
N LYS A 251 -17.75 3.52 -12.11
CA LYS A 251 -17.40 2.17 -12.60
C LYS A 251 -15.99 2.16 -13.21
N ALA A 252 -15.63 3.14 -14.01
CA ALA A 252 -14.30 3.26 -14.61
C ALA A 252 -13.20 3.33 -13.56
N VAL A 253 -13.40 4.11 -12.49
CA VAL A 253 -12.47 4.18 -11.34
C VAL A 253 -12.30 2.82 -10.68
N LEU A 254 -13.39 2.09 -10.42
CA LEU A 254 -13.33 0.77 -9.77
C LEU A 254 -12.70 -0.28 -10.67
N ASP A 255 -12.98 -0.28 -11.97
CA ASP A 255 -12.36 -1.19 -12.93
C ASP A 255 -10.84 -0.91 -13.07
N ALA A 256 -10.44 0.36 -13.12
CA ALA A 256 -9.03 0.76 -13.12
C ALA A 256 -8.33 0.38 -11.80
N ALA A 257 -9.01 0.53 -10.66
CA ALA A 257 -8.50 0.11 -9.35
C ALA A 257 -8.25 -1.40 -9.27
N ALA A 258 -9.17 -2.21 -9.80
CA ALA A 258 -8.99 -3.67 -9.86
C ALA A 258 -7.79 -4.07 -10.73
N LYS A 259 -7.60 -3.41 -11.89
CA LYS A 259 -6.42 -3.60 -12.75
C LYS A 259 -5.13 -3.18 -12.02
N ALA A 260 -5.15 -2.04 -11.31
CA ALA A 260 -4.02 -1.53 -10.57
C ALA A 260 -3.65 -2.45 -9.40
N GLU A 261 -4.62 -3.05 -8.69
CA GLU A 261 -4.37 -4.07 -7.66
C GLU A 261 -3.63 -5.25 -8.26
N GLN A 262 -4.16 -5.85 -9.33
CA GLN A 262 -3.54 -7.01 -9.98
C GLN A 262 -2.12 -6.69 -10.50
N ARG A 263 -1.95 -5.57 -11.19
CA ARG A 263 -0.66 -5.10 -11.70
C ARG A 263 0.34 -4.85 -10.57
N GLY A 264 -0.09 -4.19 -9.50
CA GLY A 264 0.76 -3.88 -8.35
C GLY A 264 1.29 -5.12 -7.65
N TRP A 265 0.45 -6.17 -7.49
CA TRP A 265 0.89 -7.46 -6.93
C TRP A 265 1.94 -8.13 -7.82
N GLN A 266 1.80 -8.04 -9.14
CA GLN A 266 2.79 -8.57 -10.07
C GLN A 266 4.09 -7.76 -10.05
N LEU A 267 3.98 -6.43 -10.09
CA LEU A 267 5.14 -5.53 -10.00
C LEU A 267 5.94 -5.73 -8.71
N SER A 268 5.27 -5.97 -7.58
CA SER A 268 5.94 -6.27 -6.32
C SER A 268 6.80 -7.54 -6.39
N LYS A 269 6.30 -8.60 -7.04
CA LYS A 269 7.07 -9.85 -7.25
C LYS A 269 8.28 -9.63 -8.14
N GLU A 270 8.08 -8.92 -9.25
CA GLU A 270 9.13 -8.62 -10.22
C GLU A 270 10.22 -7.73 -9.62
N ASP A 271 9.80 -6.67 -8.90
CA ASP A 271 10.71 -5.77 -8.21
C ASP A 271 11.46 -6.46 -7.07
N SER A 272 10.84 -7.44 -6.39
CA SER A 272 11.50 -8.26 -5.37
C SER A 272 12.71 -9.00 -5.95
N ALA A 273 12.51 -9.74 -7.04
CA ALA A 273 13.58 -10.50 -7.70
C ALA A 273 14.68 -9.57 -8.21
N GLN A 274 14.31 -8.53 -8.97
CA GLN A 274 15.26 -7.59 -9.55
C GLN A 274 16.05 -6.80 -8.50
N SER A 275 15.41 -6.49 -7.38
CA SER A 275 16.06 -5.73 -6.29
C SER A 275 17.07 -6.58 -5.54
N ALA A 276 16.77 -7.87 -5.30
CA ALA A 276 17.72 -8.81 -4.70
C ALA A 276 18.98 -8.95 -5.59
N GLU A 277 18.81 -9.19 -6.90
CA GLU A 277 19.92 -9.24 -7.86
C GLU A 277 20.74 -7.94 -7.87
N THR A 278 20.07 -6.78 -7.76
CA THR A 278 20.75 -5.49 -7.72
C THR A 278 21.61 -5.37 -6.45
N LEU A 279 21.07 -5.73 -5.28
CA LEU A 279 21.81 -5.72 -4.02
C LEU A 279 23.06 -6.60 -4.09
N GLU A 280 22.93 -7.83 -4.59
CA GLU A 280 24.06 -8.77 -4.78
C GLU A 280 25.12 -8.20 -5.72
N SER A 281 24.70 -7.64 -6.86
CA SER A 281 25.61 -7.03 -7.84
C SER A 281 26.37 -5.82 -7.30
N ARG A 282 25.83 -5.19 -6.24
CA ARG A 282 26.42 -4.06 -5.51
C ARG A 282 27.23 -4.49 -4.29
N GLY A 283 27.35 -5.78 -4.02
CA GLY A 283 28.20 -6.34 -2.97
C GLY A 283 27.50 -6.59 -1.63
N VAL A 284 26.15 -6.50 -1.57
CA VAL A 284 25.39 -6.95 -0.41
C VAL A 284 25.23 -8.47 -0.48
N THR A 285 25.60 -9.18 0.57
CA THR A 285 25.34 -10.63 0.68
C THR A 285 23.86 -10.85 1.00
N VAL A 286 23.12 -11.45 0.07
CA VAL A 286 21.73 -11.86 0.27
C VAL A 286 21.72 -13.33 0.67
N SER A 287 21.18 -13.65 1.85
CA SER A 287 21.15 -15.03 2.37
C SER A 287 19.87 -15.33 3.10
N GLU A 288 19.41 -16.60 3.04
CA GLU A 288 18.35 -17.07 3.92
C GLU A 288 18.88 -17.24 5.35
N PRO A 289 18.07 -16.91 6.37
CA PRO A 289 18.44 -17.18 7.74
C PRO A 289 18.59 -18.70 7.98
N ASN A 290 19.55 -19.08 8.80
CA ASN A 290 19.70 -20.46 9.24
C ASN A 290 18.50 -20.93 10.09
N THR A 291 18.44 -22.23 10.41
CA THR A 291 17.30 -22.83 11.12
C THR A 291 17.10 -22.22 12.52
N GLU A 292 18.19 -21.93 13.22
CA GLU A 292 18.14 -21.37 14.57
C GLU A 292 17.58 -19.95 14.55
N LEU A 293 18.12 -19.09 13.68
CA LEU A 293 17.62 -17.72 13.51
C LEU A 293 16.15 -17.72 13.06
N LYS A 294 15.75 -18.60 12.13
CA LYS A 294 14.33 -18.75 11.74
C LYS A 294 13.43 -19.04 12.94
N GLN A 295 13.84 -19.95 13.82
CA GLN A 295 13.07 -20.30 15.02
C GLN A 295 12.97 -19.13 16.00
N GLN A 296 14.06 -18.40 16.23
CA GLN A 296 14.10 -17.23 17.11
C GLN A 296 13.19 -16.11 16.58
N LEU A 297 13.24 -15.81 15.27
CA LEU A 297 12.37 -14.83 14.63
C LEU A 297 10.89 -15.23 14.71
N GLN A 298 10.59 -16.51 14.51
CA GLN A 298 9.24 -17.06 14.67
C GLN A 298 8.71 -16.92 16.11
N ALA A 299 9.55 -17.23 17.11
CA ALA A 299 9.15 -17.08 18.51
C ALA A 299 8.83 -15.63 18.88
N ALA A 300 9.66 -14.68 18.42
CA ALA A 300 9.39 -13.25 18.61
C ALA A 300 8.10 -12.81 17.89
N GLY A 301 7.83 -13.37 16.70
CA GLY A 301 6.60 -13.12 15.94
C GLY A 301 5.35 -13.67 16.62
N GLN A 302 5.43 -14.88 17.20
CA GLN A 302 4.32 -15.51 17.91
C GLN A 302 3.86 -14.65 19.10
N GLN A 303 4.78 -14.06 19.84
CA GLN A 303 4.46 -13.17 20.96
C GLN A 303 3.68 -11.93 20.48
N LEU A 304 4.08 -11.34 19.34
CA LEU A 304 3.37 -10.21 18.75
C LEU A 304 1.97 -10.57 18.25
N PHE A 305 1.83 -11.77 17.69
CA PHE A 305 0.54 -12.26 17.22
C PHE A 305 -0.46 -12.44 18.40
N GLU A 306 -0.01 -13.00 19.51
CA GLU A 306 -0.84 -13.17 20.72
C GLU A 306 -1.26 -11.82 21.32
N ASP A 307 -0.32 -10.86 21.41
CA ASP A 307 -0.62 -9.50 21.85
C ASP A 307 -1.62 -8.80 20.91
N TRP A 308 -1.41 -8.91 19.60
CA TRP A 308 -2.35 -8.37 18.59
C TRP A 308 -3.74 -9.00 18.72
N GLN A 309 -3.85 -10.32 18.87
CA GLN A 309 -5.14 -10.98 19.08
C GLN A 309 -5.86 -10.46 20.32
N SER A 310 -5.12 -10.23 21.40
CA SER A 310 -5.68 -9.67 22.63
C SER A 310 -6.22 -8.26 22.43
N ARG A 311 -5.49 -7.40 21.73
CA ARG A 311 -5.88 -6.00 21.46
C ARG A 311 -7.02 -5.87 20.44
N ALA A 312 -7.02 -6.68 19.40
CA ALA A 312 -8.03 -6.64 18.34
C ALA A 312 -9.30 -7.46 18.68
N GLY A 313 -9.26 -8.34 19.68
CA GLY A 313 -10.42 -9.03 20.23
C GLY A 313 -11.18 -9.86 19.19
N ASP A 314 -12.51 -9.68 19.14
CA ASP A 314 -13.37 -10.46 18.24
C ASP A 314 -13.12 -10.17 16.76
N GLN A 315 -12.64 -8.99 16.39
CA GLN A 315 -12.26 -8.70 15.00
C GLN A 315 -11.05 -9.52 14.56
N ALA A 316 -10.05 -9.74 15.46
CA ALA A 316 -8.93 -10.61 15.17
C ALA A 316 -9.37 -12.05 14.94
N LYS A 317 -10.27 -12.57 15.79
CA LYS A 317 -10.82 -13.93 15.65
C LYS A 317 -11.49 -14.12 14.29
N GLN A 318 -12.41 -13.23 13.93
CA GLN A 318 -13.10 -13.26 12.65
C GLN A 318 -12.14 -13.19 11.46
N LEU A 319 -11.12 -12.34 11.54
CA LEU A 319 -10.13 -12.19 10.47
C LEU A 319 -9.31 -13.46 10.31
N VAL A 320 -8.77 -14.01 11.42
CA VAL A 320 -7.95 -15.23 11.40
C VAL A 320 -8.77 -16.43 10.93
N GLU A 321 -10.05 -16.55 11.33
CA GLU A 321 -10.93 -17.61 10.87
C GLU A 321 -11.14 -17.55 9.35
N ARG A 322 -11.50 -16.37 8.81
CA ARG A 322 -11.63 -16.16 7.36
C ARG A 322 -10.33 -16.46 6.59
N TYR A 323 -9.18 -16.07 7.18
CA TYR A 323 -7.89 -16.34 6.57
C TYR A 323 -7.60 -17.83 6.49
N ARG A 324 -7.83 -18.57 7.58
CA ARG A 324 -7.67 -20.03 7.62
C ARG A 324 -8.61 -20.78 6.67
N GLU A 325 -9.86 -20.32 6.55
CA GLU A 325 -10.82 -20.87 5.59
C GLU A 325 -10.33 -20.73 4.15
N ARG A 326 -9.75 -19.58 3.80
CA ARG A 326 -9.19 -19.35 2.47
C ARG A 326 -7.99 -20.24 2.17
N GLN A 327 -7.06 -20.37 3.12
CA GLN A 327 -5.92 -21.28 2.98
C GLN A 327 -6.36 -22.74 2.80
N ALA A 328 -7.39 -23.19 3.51
CA ALA A 328 -7.93 -24.54 3.39
C ALA A 328 -8.57 -24.80 1.99
N GLN A 329 -9.11 -23.78 1.35
CA GLN A 329 -9.70 -23.87 -0.01
C GLN A 329 -8.64 -23.98 -1.12
N GLN A 330 -7.44 -23.45 -0.91
CA GLN A 330 -6.34 -23.52 -1.89
C GLN A 330 -5.53 -24.81 -1.78
N GLY A 331 -5.60 -25.53 -0.65
CA GLY A 331 -4.91 -26.80 -0.44
C GLY A 331 -5.69 -28.03 -0.96
N GLN A 332 -6.86 -27.83 -1.56
CA GLN A 332 -7.68 -28.86 -2.20
C GLN A 332 -7.57 -28.79 -3.73
#